data_75f0b0ef30541836e188c9f4e1090c48
#
_entry.id   75f0b0ef30541836e188c9f4e1090c48
#
_cell.length_a   1.000
_cell.length_b   1.000
_cell.length_c   1.000
_cell.angle_alpha   90.00
_cell.angle_beta   90.00
_cell.angle_gamma   90.00
#
_symmetry.space_group_name_H-M   'P 1'
#
loop_
_entity.id
_entity.type
_entity.pdbx_description
1 polymer ?
#
loop_
_entity_poly.entity_id
_entity_poly.type
_entity_poly.pdbx_seq_one_letter_code
_entity_poly.pdbx_strand_id
1 'polypeptide(L)'
;MTKADTSVQIHDLIAERRSPRSLDAAATIENQDLLALLEAARWAPSANNLQPWRLIAGKRDDSNFTELLECLVPFNQSWSKRAAAFIAIAGTPAQADGTAIPTYMYDCGLAASQLTIEAHHR
;
A
#
# COMPACT_ATOMS: atom_id res chain seq x y z
N MET A 1 15.25 0.86 -14.82
CA MET A 1 15.14 -0.36 -13.97
C MET A 1 14.92 -1.56 -14.86
N THR A 2 15.50 -2.71 -14.55
CA THR A 2 15.34 -3.92 -15.39
C THR A 2 13.98 -4.55 -15.13
N LYS A 3 13.24 -4.85 -16.20
CA LYS A 3 12.02 -5.65 -16.22
C LYS A 3 12.27 -7.05 -15.66
N ALA A 4 11.27 -7.67 -15.02
CA ALA A 4 11.40 -9.05 -14.57
C ALA A 4 11.64 -9.99 -15.75
N ASP A 5 12.56 -10.94 -15.58
CA ASP A 5 12.76 -12.05 -16.53
C ASP A 5 11.67 -13.08 -16.27
N THR A 6 10.67 -13.12 -17.15
CA THR A 6 9.49 -13.98 -17.02
C THR A 6 9.45 -15.03 -18.13
N SER A 7 9.08 -16.25 -17.81
CA SER A 7 9.00 -17.36 -18.76
C SER A 7 7.90 -17.20 -19.83
N VAL A 8 6.90 -16.36 -19.54
CA VAL A 8 5.84 -15.96 -20.46
C VAL A 8 5.58 -14.47 -20.29
N GLN A 9 5.04 -13.83 -21.33
CA GLN A 9 4.74 -12.41 -21.26
C GLN A 9 3.59 -12.15 -20.29
N ILE A 10 3.80 -11.20 -19.35
CA ILE A 10 2.78 -10.67 -18.46
C ILE A 10 2.68 -9.14 -18.64
N HIS A 11 1.67 -8.51 -18.04
CA HIS A 11 1.48 -7.06 -18.15
C HIS A 11 2.67 -6.29 -17.58
N ASP A 12 3.09 -5.21 -18.25
CA ASP A 12 4.27 -4.43 -17.93
C ASP A 12 4.24 -3.84 -16.52
N LEU A 13 3.09 -3.34 -16.06
CA LEU A 13 2.93 -2.85 -14.69
C LEU A 13 3.30 -3.89 -13.62
N ILE A 14 3.07 -5.17 -13.90
CA ILE A 14 3.46 -6.26 -12.99
C ILE A 14 4.95 -6.58 -13.15
N ALA A 15 5.42 -6.70 -14.39
CA ALA A 15 6.79 -7.08 -14.70
C ALA A 15 7.83 -6.04 -14.28
N GLU A 16 7.47 -4.76 -14.28
CA GLU A 16 8.36 -3.63 -14.01
C GLU A 16 8.30 -3.13 -12.57
N ARG A 17 7.21 -3.42 -11.82
CA ARG A 17 7.10 -3.03 -10.42
C ARG A 17 8.26 -3.59 -9.59
N ARG A 18 8.81 -2.75 -8.73
CA ARG A 18 9.90 -3.09 -7.80
C ARG A 18 9.57 -2.59 -6.38
N SER A 19 10.33 -3.08 -5.42
CA SER A 19 10.33 -2.60 -4.03
C SER A 19 11.67 -1.91 -3.74
N PRO A 20 11.85 -0.65 -4.14
CA PRO A 20 13.11 0.08 -3.94
C PRO A 20 13.30 0.42 -2.46
N ARG A 21 14.57 0.52 -2.04
CA ARG A 21 14.98 1.05 -0.74
C ARG A 21 15.70 2.40 -0.86
N SER A 22 16.06 2.78 -2.09
CA SER A 22 16.61 4.11 -2.39
C SER A 22 15.46 5.00 -2.84
N LEU A 23 15.07 5.92 -1.97
CA LEU A 23 13.97 6.85 -2.20
C LEU A 23 14.54 8.26 -2.36
N ASP A 24 13.95 9.04 -3.27
CA ASP A 24 14.28 10.45 -3.43
C ASP A 24 13.62 11.27 -2.31
N ALA A 25 14.45 11.85 -1.44
CA ALA A 25 13.99 12.67 -0.33
C ALA A 25 13.34 14.00 -0.79
N ALA A 26 13.58 14.43 -2.03
CA ALA A 26 12.96 15.63 -2.60
C ALA A 26 11.61 15.35 -3.26
N ALA A 27 11.31 14.07 -3.57
CA ALA A 27 10.03 13.71 -4.16
C ALA A 27 8.86 14.02 -3.23
N THR A 28 7.77 14.51 -3.80
CA THR A 28 6.51 14.78 -3.11
C THR A 28 5.39 13.95 -3.74
N ILE A 29 4.27 13.86 -3.08
CA ILE A 29 3.05 13.25 -3.63
C ILE A 29 1.91 14.27 -3.55
N GLU A 30 1.20 14.46 -4.66
CA GLU A 30 0.01 15.29 -4.69
C GLU A 30 -1.16 14.59 -3.99
N ASN A 31 -2.10 15.38 -3.44
CA ASN A 31 -3.28 14.81 -2.77
C ASN A 31 -4.10 13.93 -3.71
N GLN A 32 -4.22 14.33 -4.97
CA GLN A 32 -4.95 13.56 -5.97
C GLN A 32 -4.31 12.20 -6.23
N ASP A 33 -2.98 12.13 -6.28
CA ASP A 33 -2.26 10.86 -6.46
C ASP A 33 -2.41 9.96 -5.24
N LEU A 34 -2.27 10.52 -4.04
CA LEU A 34 -2.50 9.77 -2.81
C LEU A 34 -3.93 9.20 -2.76
N LEU A 35 -4.94 10.01 -3.11
CA LEU A 35 -6.34 9.56 -3.17
C LEU A 35 -6.54 8.47 -4.21
N ALA A 36 -5.87 8.53 -5.36
CA ALA A 36 -5.97 7.49 -6.38
C ALA A 36 -5.39 6.15 -5.90
N LEU A 37 -4.29 6.16 -5.10
CA LEU A 37 -3.76 4.95 -4.49
C LEU A 37 -4.77 4.31 -3.52
N LEU A 38 -5.40 5.14 -2.68
CA LEU A 38 -6.42 4.69 -1.74
C LEU A 38 -7.66 4.16 -2.47
N GLU A 39 -8.06 4.82 -3.56
CA GLU A 39 -9.18 4.39 -4.40
C GLU A 39 -8.88 3.05 -5.08
N ALA A 40 -7.69 2.85 -5.63
CA ALA A 40 -7.28 1.57 -6.19
C ALA A 40 -7.37 0.43 -5.16
N ALA A 41 -6.91 0.67 -3.93
CA ALA A 41 -7.05 -0.29 -2.84
C ALA A 41 -8.52 -0.59 -2.52
N ARG A 42 -9.38 0.43 -2.50
CA ARG A 42 -10.81 0.30 -2.21
C ARG A 42 -11.55 -0.58 -3.22
N TRP A 43 -11.11 -0.60 -4.47
CA TRP A 43 -11.70 -1.42 -5.54
C TRP A 43 -11.15 -2.85 -5.61
N ALA A 44 -10.33 -3.27 -4.65
CA ALA A 44 -9.91 -4.66 -4.56
C ALA A 44 -11.11 -5.59 -4.31
N PRO A 45 -11.10 -6.82 -4.86
CA PRO A 45 -12.10 -7.80 -4.50
C PRO A 45 -11.95 -8.24 -3.04
N SER A 46 -13.07 -8.60 -2.40
CA SER A 46 -13.07 -9.19 -1.06
C SER A 46 -14.19 -10.22 -0.92
N ALA A 47 -14.03 -11.18 -0.02
CA ALA A 47 -15.04 -12.18 0.24
C ALA A 47 -16.35 -11.51 0.65
N ASN A 48 -17.45 -11.85 -0.02
CA ASN A 48 -18.78 -11.26 0.18
C ASN A 48 -18.80 -9.72 0.14
N ASN A 49 -17.82 -9.09 -0.50
CA ASN A 49 -17.64 -7.63 -0.53
C ASN A 49 -17.55 -6.99 0.87
N LEU A 50 -16.98 -7.69 1.84
CA LEU A 50 -16.90 -7.22 3.22
C LEU A 50 -15.90 -6.08 3.42
N GLN A 51 -14.93 -5.93 2.51
CA GLN A 51 -13.97 -4.82 2.50
C GLN A 51 -13.32 -4.60 3.89
N PRO A 52 -12.63 -5.61 4.44
CA PRO A 52 -12.19 -5.60 5.84
C PRO A 52 -10.99 -4.71 6.10
N TRP A 53 -10.46 -4.04 5.08
CA TRP A 53 -9.32 -3.13 5.21
C TRP A 53 -9.70 -1.78 5.79
N ARG A 54 -8.74 -1.19 6.50
CA ARG A 54 -8.74 0.22 6.93
C ARG A 54 -7.43 0.82 6.47
N LEU A 55 -7.50 1.91 5.73
CA LEU A 55 -6.35 2.59 5.15
C LEU A 55 -6.03 3.82 5.98
N ILE A 56 -4.81 3.91 6.49
CA ILE A 56 -4.29 5.06 7.22
C ILE A 56 -3.15 5.63 6.40
N ALA A 57 -3.27 6.87 5.97
CA ALA A 57 -2.28 7.54 5.14
C ALA A 57 -1.73 8.78 5.84
N GLY A 58 -0.43 9.04 5.63
CA GLY A 58 0.26 10.26 6.06
C GLY A 58 1.26 10.69 5.00
N LYS A 59 1.23 11.96 4.61
CA LYS A 59 2.26 12.56 3.77
C LYS A 59 3.42 13.00 4.65
N ARG A 60 4.62 13.13 4.08
CA ARG A 60 5.76 13.71 4.80
C ARG A 60 5.35 15.05 5.40
N ASP A 61 5.74 15.28 6.64
CA ASP A 61 5.39 16.43 7.47
C ASP A 61 4.00 16.38 8.14
N ASP A 62 3.17 15.37 7.85
CA ASP A 62 1.95 15.11 8.60
C ASP A 62 2.24 14.32 9.89
N SER A 63 1.40 14.49 10.92
CA SER A 63 1.49 13.68 12.14
C SER A 63 1.35 12.19 11.87
N ASN A 64 0.42 11.79 11.00
CA ASN A 64 0.23 10.40 10.61
C ASN A 64 1.49 9.79 9.98
N PHE A 65 2.26 10.56 9.19
CA PHE A 65 3.52 10.07 8.63
C PHE A 65 4.52 9.72 9.74
N THR A 66 4.66 10.60 10.73
CA THR A 66 5.57 10.40 11.87
C THR A 66 5.15 9.17 12.68
N GLU A 67 3.89 9.04 13.02
CA GLU A 67 3.34 7.90 13.77
C GLU A 67 3.53 6.57 13.01
N LEU A 68 3.27 6.56 11.69
CA LEU A 68 3.48 5.37 10.86
C LEU A 68 4.96 5.01 10.73
N LEU A 69 5.85 6.00 10.64
CA LEU A 69 7.29 5.77 10.63
C LEU A 69 7.76 5.14 11.96
N GLU A 70 7.27 5.63 13.09
CA GLU A 70 7.61 5.11 14.42
C GLU A 70 7.14 3.67 14.65
N CYS A 71 6.09 3.22 13.96
CA CYS A 71 5.65 1.82 14.00
C CYS A 71 6.64 0.85 13.33
N LEU A 72 7.59 1.34 12.53
CA LEU A 72 8.56 0.49 11.84
C LEU A 72 9.76 0.16 12.73
N VAL A 73 10.38 -1.00 12.49
CA VAL A 73 11.66 -1.32 13.14
C VAL A 73 12.76 -0.34 12.71
N PRO A 74 13.78 -0.05 13.54
CA PRO A 74 14.80 0.98 13.28
C PRO A 74 15.49 0.86 11.93
N PHE A 75 15.75 -0.38 11.48
CA PHE A 75 16.34 -0.61 10.15
C PHE A 75 15.44 -0.06 9.03
N ASN A 76 14.13 -0.30 9.10
CA ASN A 76 13.20 0.19 8.09
C ASN A 76 13.00 1.72 8.20
N GLN A 77 12.96 2.28 9.40
CA GLN A 77 12.91 3.73 9.60
C GLN A 77 14.08 4.44 8.91
N SER A 78 15.30 3.85 8.97
CA SER A 78 16.52 4.49 8.49
C SER A 78 16.48 4.90 7.01
N TRP A 79 15.80 4.13 6.18
CA TRP A 79 15.68 4.40 4.73
C TRP A 79 14.30 4.93 4.33
N SER A 80 13.23 4.43 4.96
CA SER A 80 11.85 4.76 4.57
C SER A 80 11.42 6.16 5.00
N LYS A 81 12.10 6.80 5.95
CA LYS A 81 11.87 8.22 6.31
C LYS A 81 11.99 9.19 5.13
N ARG A 82 12.56 8.75 4.01
CA ARG A 82 12.64 9.51 2.76
C ARG A 82 11.41 9.37 1.88
N ALA A 83 10.46 8.50 2.22
CA ALA A 83 9.24 8.35 1.46
C ALA A 83 8.44 9.65 1.41
N ALA A 84 7.71 9.88 0.33
CA ALA A 84 6.81 11.03 0.20
C ALA A 84 5.53 10.85 1.01
N ALA A 85 5.09 9.58 1.21
CA ALA A 85 3.96 9.22 2.04
C ALA A 85 4.11 7.80 2.60
N PHE A 86 3.36 7.49 3.66
CA PHE A 86 3.09 6.15 4.14
C PHE A 86 1.61 5.82 4.00
N ILE A 87 1.31 4.58 3.68
CA ILE A 87 -0.04 4.02 3.72
C ILE A 87 0.03 2.70 4.51
N ALA A 88 -0.62 2.65 5.66
CA ALA A 88 -0.81 1.42 6.40
C ALA A 88 -2.16 0.80 6.03
N ILE A 89 -2.19 -0.53 5.92
CA ILE A 89 -3.39 -1.31 5.68
C ILE A 89 -3.63 -2.17 6.91
N ALA A 90 -4.63 -1.82 7.71
CA ALA A 90 -5.08 -2.60 8.85
C ALA A 90 -6.28 -3.47 8.45
N GLY A 91 -6.34 -4.70 8.95
CA GLY A 91 -7.42 -5.63 8.68
C GLY A 91 -8.38 -5.77 9.87
N THR A 92 -9.68 -5.77 9.61
CA THR A 92 -10.71 -6.05 10.62
C THR A 92 -11.05 -7.54 10.61
N PRO A 93 -10.75 -8.29 11.69
CA PRO A 93 -10.92 -9.74 11.71
C PRO A 93 -12.38 -10.19 11.91
N ALA A 94 -13.28 -9.28 12.27
CA ALA A 94 -14.70 -9.58 12.51
C ALA A 94 -15.58 -8.40 12.09
N GLN A 95 -16.85 -8.72 11.80
CA GLN A 95 -17.90 -7.74 11.55
C GLN A 95 -18.36 -7.08 12.87
N ALA A 96 -19.20 -6.05 12.78
CA ALA A 96 -19.71 -5.32 13.96
C ALA A 96 -20.53 -6.20 14.92
N ASP A 97 -21.15 -7.26 14.41
CA ASP A 97 -21.92 -8.25 15.18
C ASP A 97 -21.04 -9.35 15.79
N GLY A 98 -19.73 -9.30 15.60
CA GLY A 98 -18.77 -10.29 16.08
C GLY A 98 -18.53 -11.46 15.13
N THR A 99 -19.24 -11.54 13.99
CA THR A 99 -19.03 -12.60 13.00
C THR A 99 -17.62 -12.52 12.43
N ALA A 100 -16.86 -13.61 12.52
CA ALA A 100 -15.49 -13.66 12.03
C ALA A 100 -15.41 -13.46 10.51
N ILE A 101 -14.35 -12.80 10.06
CA ILE A 101 -13.98 -12.64 8.65
C ILE A 101 -12.67 -13.42 8.40
N PRO A 102 -12.72 -14.73 8.13
CA PRO A 102 -11.52 -15.56 8.02
C PRO A 102 -10.55 -15.11 6.91
N THR A 103 -11.08 -14.43 5.89
CA THR A 103 -10.34 -13.97 4.70
C THR A 103 -9.71 -12.58 4.87
N TYR A 104 -9.87 -11.91 6.02
CA TYR A 104 -9.51 -10.49 6.16
C TYR A 104 -8.06 -10.18 5.78
N MET A 105 -7.11 -11.03 6.14
CA MET A 105 -5.69 -10.83 5.76
C MET A 105 -5.47 -11.02 4.26
N TYR A 106 -6.14 -12.00 3.66
CA TYR A 106 -6.08 -12.24 2.22
C TYR A 106 -6.67 -11.05 1.45
N ASP A 107 -7.84 -10.57 1.87
CA ASP A 107 -8.51 -9.41 1.26
C ASP A 107 -7.66 -8.14 1.39
N CYS A 108 -6.99 -7.92 2.53
CA CYS A 108 -6.03 -6.83 2.70
C CYS A 108 -4.82 -6.96 1.76
N GLY A 109 -4.36 -8.18 1.48
CA GLY A 109 -3.30 -8.45 0.52
C GLY A 109 -3.71 -8.07 -0.92
N LEU A 110 -4.97 -8.31 -1.29
CA LEU A 110 -5.52 -7.89 -2.59
C LEU A 110 -5.57 -6.36 -2.70
N ALA A 111 -6.01 -5.68 -1.64
CA ALA A 111 -6.01 -4.21 -1.58
C ALA A 111 -4.58 -3.64 -1.69
N ALA A 112 -3.61 -4.23 -0.98
CA ALA A 112 -2.20 -3.85 -1.07
C ALA A 112 -1.64 -4.06 -2.48
N SER A 113 -2.01 -5.14 -3.15
CA SER A 113 -1.57 -5.42 -4.52
C SER A 113 -2.06 -4.36 -5.50
N GLN A 114 -3.35 -4.02 -5.48
CA GLN A 114 -3.90 -2.99 -6.36
C GLN A 114 -3.29 -1.61 -6.10
N LEU A 115 -3.14 -1.23 -4.82
CA LEU A 115 -2.48 0.01 -4.43
C LEU A 115 -1.04 0.08 -4.99
N THR A 116 -0.27 -1.00 -4.88
CA THR A 116 1.13 -1.00 -5.35
C THR A 116 1.26 -0.98 -6.87
N ILE A 117 0.31 -1.55 -7.60
CA ILE A 117 0.25 -1.47 -9.06
C ILE A 117 -0.09 -0.05 -9.50
N GLU A 118 -1.09 0.60 -8.87
CA GLU A 118 -1.44 2.00 -9.14
C GLU A 118 -0.28 2.94 -8.82
N ALA A 119 0.43 2.72 -7.71
CA ALA A 119 1.60 3.50 -7.33
C ALA A 119 2.76 3.36 -8.33
N HIS A 120 2.89 2.21 -8.99
CA HIS A 120 3.89 2.01 -10.04
C HIS A 120 3.49 2.66 -11.37
N HIS A 121 2.19 2.71 -11.64
CA HIS A 121 1.65 3.35 -12.85
C HIS A 121 1.87 4.87 -12.85
N ARG A 122 1.79 5.52 -11.69
CA ARG A 122 1.98 6.97 -11.52
C ARG A 122 3.44 7.37 -11.41
#